data_33e0792f0efd707cee8b4e3cc9af25ec
#
_entry.id   33e0792f0efd707cee8b4e3cc9af25ec
#
_cell.length_a   1.000
_cell.length_b   1.000
_cell.length_c   1.000
_cell.angle_alpha   90.00
_cell.angle_beta   90.00
_cell.angle_gamma   90.00
#
_symmetry.space_group_name_H-M   'P 1'
#
loop_
_entity.id
_entity.type
_entity.pdbx_description
1 polymer ?
#
loop_
_entity_poly.entity_id
_entity_poly.type
_entity_poly.pdbx_seq_one_letter_code
_entity_poly.pdbx_strand_id
1 'polypeptide(L)'
;MNSANLRGKKGVIFDMDGVLVDAMPFHCKAIQAAAKLEANISIDKRDVYLLEGMPGEDMIRELLRHKRYTGKIKDVDGEDSGDLDSLAHRIHKKKKKIFQQINASQPINGAAELVSGISCKKALVSGAAKQEVCSILEKYFRKEAFDVVVSGEDLEEGKPSPDPFQTALRKMGLKESEAIVVENAPLGIKAAINAGIQCILTLNNTPLELSDFEGLVPQDLILPNTSSAISFLKEHCEKNNW
;
A
#
# COMPACT_ATOMS: atom_id res chain seq x y z
N MET A 1 19.54 -19.99 11.11
CA MET A 1 18.49 -19.09 10.56
C MET A 1 17.91 -18.35 11.76
N ASN A 2 18.15 -17.05 11.87
CA ASN A 2 17.55 -16.27 12.96
C ASN A 2 16.07 -16.13 12.65
N SER A 3 15.22 -16.85 13.39
CA SER A 3 13.77 -16.63 13.34
C SER A 3 13.49 -15.17 13.67
N ALA A 4 12.59 -14.53 12.93
CA ALA A 4 12.22 -13.15 13.16
C ALA A 4 11.87 -12.94 14.63
N ASN A 5 12.61 -12.08 15.30
CA ASN A 5 12.37 -11.80 16.70
C ASN A 5 11.26 -10.75 16.83
N LEU A 6 10.04 -11.19 17.14
CA LEU A 6 8.91 -10.31 17.42
C LEU A 6 8.71 -10.04 18.93
N ARG A 7 9.69 -10.39 19.75
CA ARG A 7 9.61 -10.18 21.20
C ARG A 7 9.53 -8.69 21.54
N GLY A 8 8.57 -8.31 22.38
CA GLY A 8 8.38 -6.92 22.79
C GLY A 8 7.54 -6.06 21.83
N LYS A 9 7.00 -6.65 20.77
CA LYS A 9 6.01 -5.96 19.93
C LYS A 9 4.72 -5.74 20.70
N LYS A 10 4.09 -4.59 20.51
CA LYS A 10 2.86 -4.15 21.20
C LYS A 10 1.80 -3.67 20.21
N GLY A 11 2.12 -3.59 18.94
CA GLY A 11 1.21 -3.14 17.91
C GLY A 11 1.57 -3.61 16.51
N VAL A 12 0.52 -3.72 15.69
CA VAL A 12 0.61 -4.05 14.26
C VAL A 12 0.04 -2.89 13.45
N ILE A 13 0.77 -2.48 12.42
CA ILE A 13 0.34 -1.46 11.48
C ILE A 13 0.09 -2.14 10.14
N PHE A 14 -1.14 -2.06 9.65
CA PHE A 14 -1.55 -2.66 8.38
C PHE A 14 -1.60 -1.61 7.28
N ASP A 15 -1.03 -1.93 6.12
CA ASP A 15 -1.50 -1.29 4.90
C ASP A 15 -2.91 -1.78 4.53
N MET A 16 -3.61 -1.04 3.68
CA MET A 16 -4.98 -1.37 3.29
C MET A 16 -5.04 -2.14 1.97
N ASP A 17 -4.57 -1.52 0.90
CA ASP A 17 -4.71 -2.05 -0.46
C ASP A 17 -3.69 -3.17 -0.71
N GLY A 18 -4.14 -4.34 -1.11
CA GLY A 18 -3.26 -5.50 -1.29
C GLY A 18 -2.90 -6.26 0.01
N VAL A 19 -3.21 -5.71 1.19
CA VAL A 19 -3.06 -6.38 2.50
C VAL A 19 -4.39 -6.80 3.10
N LEU A 20 -5.32 -5.86 3.22
CA LEU A 20 -6.64 -6.09 3.81
C LEU A 20 -7.75 -6.14 2.76
N VAL A 21 -7.59 -5.40 1.67
CA VAL A 21 -8.58 -5.26 0.59
C VAL A 21 -7.91 -5.47 -0.77
N ASP A 22 -8.53 -6.27 -1.63
CA ASP A 22 -8.05 -6.52 -3.00
C ASP A 22 -8.52 -5.39 -3.95
N ALA A 23 -7.99 -4.18 -3.72
CA ALA A 23 -8.34 -2.99 -4.52
C ALA A 23 -7.39 -2.75 -5.70
N MET A 24 -6.16 -3.25 -5.64
CA MET A 24 -5.13 -2.99 -6.65
C MET A 24 -5.50 -3.37 -8.09
N PRO A 25 -6.23 -4.47 -8.38
CA PRO A 25 -6.70 -4.76 -9.72
C PRO A 25 -7.60 -3.67 -10.30
N PHE A 26 -8.42 -3.02 -9.47
CA PHE A 26 -9.31 -1.93 -9.88
C PHE A 26 -8.55 -0.62 -10.04
N HIS A 27 -7.60 -0.31 -9.15
CA HIS A 27 -6.70 0.83 -9.30
C HIS A 27 -5.91 0.73 -10.61
N CYS A 28 -5.32 -0.42 -10.90
CA CYS A 28 -4.56 -0.66 -12.13
C CYS A 28 -5.44 -0.47 -13.38
N LYS A 29 -6.61 -1.12 -13.44
CA LYS A 29 -7.55 -0.95 -14.56
C LYS A 29 -7.97 0.51 -14.76
N ALA A 30 -8.24 1.23 -13.68
CA ALA A 30 -8.62 2.63 -13.75
C ALA A 30 -7.49 3.54 -14.28
N ILE A 31 -6.24 3.30 -13.85
CA ILE A 31 -5.05 4.02 -14.36
C ILE A 31 -4.86 3.73 -15.85
N GLN A 32 -4.88 2.46 -16.24
CA GLN A 32 -4.72 2.04 -17.65
C GLN A 32 -5.78 2.65 -18.55
N ALA A 33 -7.05 2.61 -18.14
CA ALA A 33 -8.15 3.20 -18.89
C ALA A 33 -8.03 4.72 -18.97
N ALA A 34 -7.68 5.39 -17.88
CA ALA A 34 -7.51 6.84 -17.86
C ALA A 34 -6.36 7.30 -18.77
N ALA A 35 -5.19 6.65 -18.68
CA ALA A 35 -4.04 6.96 -19.53
C ALA A 35 -4.33 6.71 -21.01
N LYS A 36 -5.07 5.64 -21.33
CA LYS A 36 -5.50 5.35 -22.70
C LYS A 36 -6.45 6.41 -23.25
N LEU A 37 -7.42 6.85 -22.45
CA LEU A 37 -8.40 7.85 -22.86
C LEU A 37 -7.82 9.26 -22.99
N GLU A 38 -6.93 9.67 -22.08
CA GLU A 38 -6.40 11.04 -22.04
C GLU A 38 -5.23 11.26 -23.00
N ALA A 39 -4.43 10.22 -23.29
CA ALA A 39 -3.21 10.39 -24.06
C ALA A 39 -2.85 9.21 -24.97
N ASN A 40 -3.75 8.23 -25.14
CA ASN A 40 -3.50 7.00 -25.90
C ASN A 40 -2.25 6.22 -25.41
N ILE A 41 -1.90 6.33 -24.12
CA ILE A 41 -0.75 5.69 -23.49
C ILE A 41 -1.15 4.34 -22.92
N SER A 42 -0.33 3.31 -23.14
CA SER A 42 -0.45 2.01 -22.49
C SER A 42 0.46 1.95 -21.26
N ILE A 43 -0.12 1.66 -20.11
CA ILE A 43 0.58 1.47 -18.82
C ILE A 43 0.65 -0.02 -18.52
N ASP A 44 1.83 -0.51 -18.17
CA ASP A 44 2.02 -1.92 -17.79
C ASP A 44 1.51 -2.15 -16.36
N LYS A 45 0.84 -3.29 -16.14
CA LYS A 45 0.31 -3.66 -14.82
C LYS A 45 1.43 -3.65 -13.77
N ARG A 46 2.58 -4.25 -14.10
CA ARG A 46 3.73 -4.35 -13.19
C ARG A 46 4.23 -2.98 -12.73
N ASP A 47 4.33 -1.99 -13.65
CA ASP A 47 4.77 -0.63 -13.32
C ASP A 47 3.85 0.03 -12.28
N VAL A 48 2.53 -0.20 -12.37
CA VAL A 48 1.57 0.31 -11.38
C VAL A 48 1.80 -0.29 -10.00
N TYR A 49 2.04 -1.61 -9.92
CA TYR A 49 2.27 -2.29 -8.64
C TYR A 49 3.62 -1.94 -8.01
N LEU A 50 4.65 -1.66 -8.80
CA LEU A 50 5.94 -1.18 -8.29
C LEU A 50 5.85 0.18 -7.60
N LEU A 51 4.88 1.02 -8.02
CA LEU A 51 4.64 2.36 -7.48
C LEU A 51 3.47 2.41 -6.49
N GLU A 52 2.94 1.26 -6.10
CA GLU A 52 1.87 1.16 -5.10
C GLU A 52 2.28 1.84 -3.78
N GLY A 53 1.35 2.61 -3.22
CA GLY A 53 1.57 3.39 -2.00
C GLY A 53 2.01 4.85 -2.25
N MET A 54 2.46 5.18 -3.46
CA MET A 54 2.75 6.57 -3.85
C MET A 54 1.45 7.38 -3.98
N PRO A 55 1.44 8.69 -3.63
CA PRO A 55 0.29 9.56 -3.91
C PRO A 55 -0.14 9.47 -5.37
N GLY A 56 -1.45 9.40 -5.61
CA GLY A 56 -1.97 8.98 -6.92
C GLY A 56 -1.54 9.86 -8.10
N GLU A 57 -1.35 11.17 -7.91
CA GLU A 57 -0.87 12.06 -8.98
C GLU A 57 0.63 11.89 -9.23
N ASP A 58 1.41 11.70 -8.16
CA ASP A 58 2.85 11.45 -8.25
C ASP A 58 3.14 10.09 -8.91
N MET A 59 2.36 9.06 -8.58
CA MET A 59 2.42 7.76 -9.26
C MET A 59 2.23 7.92 -10.76
N ILE A 60 1.22 8.66 -11.20
CA ILE A 60 0.97 8.87 -12.62
C ILE A 60 2.10 9.65 -13.27
N ARG A 61 2.60 10.69 -12.61
CA ARG A 61 3.76 11.46 -13.07
C ARG A 61 4.98 10.55 -13.28
N GLU A 62 5.25 9.66 -12.35
CA GLU A 62 6.37 8.73 -12.43
C GLU A 62 6.17 7.69 -13.55
N LEU A 63 4.97 7.14 -13.69
CA LEU A 63 4.62 6.24 -14.81
C LEU A 63 4.83 6.92 -16.17
N LEU A 64 4.45 8.19 -16.31
CA LEU A 64 4.65 8.96 -17.55
C LEU A 64 6.12 9.24 -17.81
N ARG A 65 6.91 9.60 -16.79
CA ARG A 65 8.37 9.79 -16.88
C ARG A 65 9.05 8.51 -17.38
N HIS A 66 8.71 7.38 -16.80
CA HIS A 66 9.25 6.08 -17.19
C HIS A 66 8.93 5.75 -18.67
N LYS A 67 7.70 6.00 -19.12
CA LYS A 67 7.30 5.79 -20.54
C LYS A 67 8.01 6.75 -21.49
N ARG A 68 8.22 8.01 -21.12
CA ARG A 68 8.98 8.99 -21.89
C ARG A 68 10.45 8.58 -22.04
N TYR A 69 11.09 8.18 -20.91
CA TYR A 69 12.48 7.70 -20.91
C TYR A 69 12.68 6.46 -21.80
N THR A 70 11.71 5.55 -21.83
CA THR A 70 11.77 4.35 -22.69
C THR A 70 11.36 4.61 -24.14
N GLY A 71 11.11 5.85 -24.55
CA GLY A 71 10.72 6.23 -25.92
C GLY A 71 9.31 5.74 -26.32
N LYS A 72 8.51 5.26 -25.37
CA LYS A 72 7.14 4.76 -25.59
C LYS A 72 6.09 5.87 -25.73
N ILE A 73 6.42 7.09 -25.32
CA ILE A 73 5.64 8.30 -25.61
C ILE A 73 6.40 9.05 -26.67
N LYS A 74 5.87 9.10 -27.89
CA LYS A 74 6.32 10.05 -28.89
C LYS A 74 5.77 11.41 -28.50
N ASP A 75 6.60 12.44 -28.57
CA ASP A 75 6.15 13.81 -28.43
C ASP A 75 4.98 14.02 -29.40
N VAL A 76 3.80 14.22 -28.86
CA VAL A 76 2.68 14.71 -29.65
C VAL A 76 2.98 16.18 -29.84
N ASP A 77 3.41 16.50 -31.09
CA ASP A 77 3.66 17.83 -31.56
C ASP A 77 4.70 18.67 -30.79
N GLY A 78 6.00 18.32 -30.91
CA GLY A 78 7.14 19.28 -30.88
C GLY A 78 7.18 20.40 -29.81
N GLU A 79 6.28 20.43 -28.84
CA GLU A 79 6.19 21.44 -27.81
C GLU A 79 6.55 20.90 -26.43
N ASP A 80 7.31 21.72 -25.76
CA ASP A 80 8.07 21.57 -24.54
C ASP A 80 7.29 21.00 -23.35
N SER A 81 7.99 20.34 -22.48
CA SER A 81 7.67 19.72 -21.19
C SER A 81 6.71 20.48 -20.24
N GLY A 82 6.03 21.52 -20.69
CA GLY A 82 5.06 22.29 -19.90
C GLY A 82 3.86 21.48 -19.44
N ASP A 83 3.72 20.22 -19.86
CA ASP A 83 2.46 19.55 -19.71
C ASP A 83 2.49 18.15 -19.08
N LEU A 84 3.63 17.66 -18.58
CA LEU A 84 3.65 16.37 -17.88
C LEU A 84 2.78 16.43 -16.61
N ASP A 85 2.86 17.51 -15.86
CA ASP A 85 2.10 17.71 -14.64
C ASP A 85 0.60 17.89 -14.94
N SER A 86 0.29 18.69 -15.97
CA SER A 86 -1.08 18.86 -16.45
C SER A 86 -1.68 17.53 -16.95
N LEU A 87 -0.92 16.74 -17.71
CA LEU A 87 -1.33 15.41 -18.16
C LEU A 87 -1.53 14.45 -16.96
N ALA A 88 -0.60 14.42 -16.02
CA ALA A 88 -0.71 13.60 -14.82
C ALA A 88 -1.96 13.95 -14.02
N HIS A 89 -2.23 15.25 -13.87
CA HIS A 89 -3.45 15.73 -13.20
C HIS A 89 -4.73 15.28 -13.93
N ARG A 90 -4.79 15.43 -15.27
CA ARG A 90 -5.97 14.99 -16.06
C ARG A 90 -6.19 13.48 -15.93
N ILE A 91 -5.11 12.68 -16.07
CA ILE A 91 -5.20 11.23 -15.92
C ILE A 91 -5.64 10.87 -14.51
N HIS A 92 -5.09 11.51 -13.47
CA HIS A 92 -5.48 11.25 -12.08
C HIS A 92 -6.96 11.55 -11.83
N LYS A 93 -7.44 12.70 -12.29
CA LYS A 93 -8.86 13.07 -12.20
C LYS A 93 -9.78 12.09 -12.93
N LYS A 94 -9.38 11.64 -14.11
CA LYS A 94 -10.11 10.63 -14.88
C LYS A 94 -10.08 9.27 -14.17
N LYS A 95 -8.90 8.85 -13.67
CA LYS A 95 -8.72 7.62 -12.87
C LYS A 95 -9.67 7.56 -11.69
N LYS A 96 -9.80 8.63 -10.92
CA LYS A 96 -10.73 8.69 -9.78
C LYS A 96 -12.17 8.39 -10.19
N LYS A 97 -12.65 9.01 -11.29
CA LYS A 97 -14.00 8.78 -11.81
C LYS A 97 -14.21 7.34 -12.27
N ILE A 98 -13.24 6.79 -13.01
CA ILE A 98 -13.32 5.40 -13.50
C ILE A 98 -13.27 4.45 -12.31
N PHE A 99 -12.35 4.63 -11.36
CA PHE A 99 -12.24 3.80 -10.19
C PHE A 99 -13.54 3.72 -9.40
N GLN A 100 -14.20 4.85 -9.15
CA GLN A 100 -15.51 4.89 -8.47
C GLN A 100 -16.58 4.05 -9.19
N GLN A 101 -16.53 3.96 -10.52
CA GLN A 101 -17.50 3.20 -11.32
C GLN A 101 -17.23 1.69 -11.34
N ILE A 102 -15.95 1.29 -11.32
CA ILE A 102 -15.56 -0.10 -11.50
C ILE A 102 -15.14 -0.79 -10.20
N ASN A 103 -14.96 -0.04 -9.11
CA ASN A 103 -14.47 -0.59 -7.84
C ASN A 103 -15.47 -1.58 -7.26
N ALA A 104 -15.06 -2.85 -7.26
CA ALA A 104 -15.79 -3.95 -6.64
C ALA A 104 -14.85 -4.73 -5.69
N SER A 105 -13.88 -4.02 -5.10
CA SER A 105 -12.91 -4.61 -4.19
C SER A 105 -13.59 -5.31 -3.02
N GLN A 106 -13.02 -6.44 -2.63
CA GLN A 106 -13.46 -7.27 -1.51
C GLN A 106 -12.33 -7.41 -0.50
N PRO A 107 -12.63 -7.76 0.75
CA PRO A 107 -11.58 -8.13 1.71
C PRO A 107 -10.74 -9.29 1.16
N ILE A 108 -9.45 -9.21 1.37
CA ILE A 108 -8.55 -10.34 1.11
C ILE A 108 -8.91 -11.46 2.09
N ASN A 109 -8.85 -12.71 1.61
CA ASN A 109 -9.16 -13.86 2.42
C ASN A 109 -8.28 -13.89 3.69
N GLY A 110 -8.93 -13.98 4.83
CA GLY A 110 -8.27 -13.95 6.14
C GLY A 110 -8.06 -12.54 6.72
N ALA A 111 -8.33 -11.45 5.99
CA ALA A 111 -8.09 -10.09 6.51
C ALA A 111 -8.94 -9.76 7.75
N ALA A 112 -10.22 -10.15 7.76
CA ALA A 112 -11.10 -9.90 8.90
C ALA A 112 -10.68 -10.72 10.12
N GLU A 113 -10.27 -11.97 9.92
CA GLU A 113 -9.72 -12.86 10.93
C GLU A 113 -8.37 -12.36 11.48
N LEU A 114 -7.53 -11.80 10.59
CA LEU A 114 -6.26 -11.18 10.98
C LEU A 114 -6.52 -10.03 11.95
N VAL A 115 -7.35 -9.10 11.55
CA VAL A 115 -7.64 -7.91 12.34
C VAL A 115 -8.34 -8.26 13.66
N SER A 116 -9.32 -9.18 13.65
CA SER A 116 -10.05 -9.57 14.86
C SER A 116 -9.28 -10.53 15.77
N GLY A 117 -8.35 -11.29 15.22
CA GLY A 117 -7.60 -12.32 15.96
C GLY A 117 -6.36 -11.81 16.67
N ILE A 118 -6.03 -10.52 16.55
CA ILE A 118 -4.87 -9.88 17.18
C ILE A 118 -5.38 -9.00 18.32
N SER A 119 -4.87 -9.19 19.52
CA SER A 119 -5.28 -8.48 20.74
C SER A 119 -4.47 -7.19 20.99
N CYS A 120 -3.30 -7.03 20.38
CA CYS A 120 -2.48 -5.84 20.54
C CYS A 120 -3.07 -4.61 19.82
N LYS A 121 -2.45 -3.43 19.99
CA LYS A 121 -2.84 -2.21 19.27
C LYS A 121 -2.76 -2.40 17.76
N LYS A 122 -3.74 -1.89 17.04
CA LYS A 122 -3.83 -1.98 15.58
C LYS A 122 -3.99 -0.62 14.95
N ALA A 123 -3.17 -0.34 13.94
CA ALA A 123 -3.36 0.80 13.07
C ALA A 123 -3.60 0.37 11.63
N LEU A 124 -4.45 1.12 10.93
CA LEU A 124 -4.58 1.08 9.49
C LEU A 124 -3.89 2.30 8.91
N VAL A 125 -3.08 2.10 7.87
CA VAL A 125 -2.40 3.17 7.14
C VAL A 125 -2.68 3.03 5.65
N SER A 126 -3.26 4.04 5.03
CA SER A 126 -3.54 4.06 3.59
C SER A 126 -3.30 5.44 3.00
N GLY A 127 -2.76 5.51 1.78
CA GLY A 127 -2.70 6.74 1.00
C GLY A 127 -4.03 7.16 0.37
N ALA A 128 -5.10 6.36 0.53
CA ALA A 128 -6.43 6.66 0.03
C ALA A 128 -7.09 7.80 0.81
N ALA A 129 -8.08 8.45 0.18
CA ALA A 129 -8.87 9.48 0.82
C ALA A 129 -9.62 8.94 2.05
N LYS A 130 -9.75 9.76 3.09
CA LYS A 130 -10.40 9.38 4.36
C LYS A 130 -11.80 8.80 4.16
N GLN A 131 -12.58 9.41 3.27
CA GLN A 131 -13.92 8.92 2.94
C GLN A 131 -13.89 7.49 2.37
N GLU A 132 -12.91 7.17 1.52
CA GLU A 132 -12.74 5.84 0.94
C GLU A 132 -12.35 4.82 2.01
N VAL A 133 -11.38 5.17 2.85
CA VAL A 133 -10.97 4.33 3.99
C VAL A 133 -12.14 4.04 4.92
N CYS A 134 -12.89 5.08 5.33
CA CYS A 134 -14.07 4.91 6.19
C CYS A 134 -15.11 4.00 5.56
N SER A 135 -15.41 4.17 4.27
CA SER A 135 -16.41 3.34 3.57
C SER A 135 -15.99 1.86 3.53
N ILE A 136 -14.71 1.58 3.35
CA ILE A 136 -14.16 0.22 3.38
C ILE A 136 -14.26 -0.37 4.78
N LEU A 137 -13.88 0.39 5.80
CA LEU A 137 -13.97 -0.05 7.19
C LEU A 137 -15.40 -0.37 7.61
N GLU A 138 -16.34 0.51 7.32
CA GLU A 138 -17.76 0.32 7.64
C GLU A 138 -18.37 -0.89 6.92
N LYS A 139 -17.94 -1.15 5.71
CA LYS A 139 -18.49 -2.24 4.88
C LYS A 139 -17.94 -3.61 5.26
N TYR A 140 -16.66 -3.71 5.62
CA TYR A 140 -15.97 -5.00 5.71
C TYR A 140 -15.37 -5.30 7.08
N PHE A 141 -15.19 -4.29 7.91
CA PHE A 141 -14.59 -4.42 9.23
C PHE A 141 -15.50 -3.79 10.29
N ARG A 142 -15.25 -4.07 11.54
CA ARG A 142 -15.90 -3.34 12.63
C ARG A 142 -15.21 -1.99 12.80
N LYS A 143 -15.97 -0.94 13.12
CA LYS A 143 -15.43 0.42 13.29
C LYS A 143 -14.31 0.47 14.34
N GLU A 144 -14.45 -0.36 15.37
CA GLU A 144 -13.52 -0.47 16.51
C GLU A 144 -12.36 -1.46 16.25
N ALA A 145 -12.26 -1.99 15.04
CA ALA A 145 -11.24 -2.98 14.70
C ALA A 145 -9.81 -2.42 14.74
N PHE A 146 -9.68 -1.09 14.57
CA PHE A 146 -8.41 -0.38 14.62
C PHE A 146 -8.43 0.72 15.67
N ASP A 147 -7.39 0.79 16.50
CA ASP A 147 -7.18 1.86 17.48
C ASP A 147 -6.81 3.18 16.78
N VAL A 148 -6.16 3.08 15.63
CA VAL A 148 -5.69 4.22 14.83
C VAL A 148 -5.97 3.98 13.35
N VAL A 149 -6.47 5.03 12.68
CA VAL A 149 -6.60 5.07 11.22
C VAL A 149 -5.83 6.30 10.72
N VAL A 150 -4.97 6.09 9.73
CA VAL A 150 -4.21 7.12 9.02
C VAL A 150 -4.60 7.04 7.55
N SER A 151 -5.15 8.12 7.03
CA SER A 151 -5.57 8.30 5.63
C SER A 151 -4.65 9.28 4.90
N GLY A 152 -4.83 9.44 3.61
CA GLY A 152 -4.03 10.36 2.80
C GLY A 152 -4.08 11.81 3.29
N GLU A 153 -5.21 12.25 3.89
CA GLU A 153 -5.34 13.60 4.45
C GLU A 153 -4.58 13.81 5.77
N ASP A 154 -4.13 12.75 6.42
CA ASP A 154 -3.33 12.82 7.66
C ASP A 154 -1.82 12.94 7.38
N LEU A 155 -1.39 12.89 6.11
CA LEU A 155 0.01 12.74 5.70
C LEU A 155 0.52 14.02 5.04
N GLU A 156 1.77 14.37 5.32
CA GLU A 156 2.52 15.39 4.59
C GLU A 156 3.16 14.78 3.33
N GLU A 157 3.67 13.55 3.46
CA GLU A 157 4.29 12.81 2.37
C GLU A 157 3.77 11.36 2.31
N GLY A 158 3.61 10.83 1.10
CA GLY A 158 3.26 9.41 0.89
C GLY A 158 4.48 8.49 0.88
N LYS A 159 4.24 7.19 0.85
CA LYS A 159 5.29 6.17 0.69
C LYS A 159 6.12 6.48 -0.58
N PRO A 160 7.45 6.34 -0.54
CA PRO A 160 8.28 5.66 0.45
C PRO A 160 8.76 6.54 1.62
N SER A 161 8.20 7.74 1.84
CA SER A 161 8.48 8.52 3.05
C SER A 161 8.10 7.72 4.30
N PRO A 162 8.82 7.85 5.41
CA PRO A 162 8.47 7.22 6.68
C PRO A 162 7.21 7.83 7.33
N ASP A 163 6.76 9.00 6.89
CA ASP A 163 5.68 9.78 7.50
C ASP A 163 4.40 8.97 7.79
N PRO A 164 3.88 8.13 6.88
CA PRO A 164 2.67 7.35 7.14
C PRO A 164 2.78 6.45 8.37
N PHE A 165 3.89 5.75 8.52
CA PHE A 165 4.10 4.82 9.63
C PHE A 165 4.53 5.53 10.91
N GLN A 166 5.30 6.60 10.83
CA GLN A 166 5.63 7.45 11.98
C GLN A 166 4.39 8.13 12.55
N THR A 167 3.47 8.59 11.67
CA THR A 167 2.17 9.14 12.08
C THR A 167 1.33 8.10 12.82
N ALA A 168 1.29 6.86 12.32
CA ALA A 168 0.62 5.75 13.02
C ALA A 168 1.26 5.49 14.39
N LEU A 169 2.59 5.40 14.50
CA LEU A 169 3.31 5.20 15.76
C LEU A 169 2.99 6.30 16.78
N ARG A 170 3.05 7.58 16.36
CA ARG A 170 2.73 8.71 17.24
C ARG A 170 1.30 8.60 17.78
N LYS A 171 0.32 8.31 16.92
CA LYS A 171 -1.08 8.15 17.31
C LYS A 171 -1.30 6.92 18.22
N MET A 172 -0.54 5.83 18.02
CA MET A 172 -0.59 4.62 18.87
C MET A 172 0.15 4.81 20.21
N GLY A 173 1.04 5.79 20.33
CA GLY A 173 1.93 5.95 21.48
C GLY A 173 2.94 4.82 21.61
N LEU A 174 3.48 4.33 20.47
CA LEU A 174 4.48 3.26 20.40
C LEU A 174 5.79 3.76 19.82
N LYS A 175 6.88 3.05 20.17
CA LYS A 175 8.20 3.20 19.54
C LYS A 175 8.30 2.29 18.32
N GLU A 176 9.26 2.57 17.44
CA GLU A 176 9.54 1.80 16.23
C GLU A 176 9.79 0.31 16.54
N SER A 177 10.56 0.05 17.62
CA SER A 177 10.86 -1.32 18.07
C SER A 177 9.66 -2.08 18.60
N GLU A 178 8.58 -1.39 18.99
CA GLU A 178 7.37 -1.96 19.58
C GLU A 178 6.28 -2.25 18.55
N ALA A 179 6.47 -1.86 17.29
CA ALA A 179 5.50 -2.12 16.22
C ALA A 179 6.07 -3.04 15.15
N ILE A 180 5.17 -3.63 14.36
CA ILE A 180 5.50 -4.33 13.12
C ILE A 180 4.52 -3.88 12.04
N VAL A 181 5.00 -3.71 10.82
CA VAL A 181 4.19 -3.37 9.65
C VAL A 181 3.82 -4.65 8.88
N VAL A 182 2.62 -4.72 8.32
CA VAL A 182 2.21 -5.70 7.31
C VAL A 182 1.95 -4.97 6.02
N GLU A 183 2.68 -5.33 4.98
CA GLU A 183 2.73 -4.65 3.69
C GLU A 183 2.82 -5.64 2.52
N ASN A 184 2.51 -5.18 1.31
CA ASN A 184 2.55 -5.97 0.07
C ASN A 184 3.36 -5.31 -1.05
N ALA A 185 3.75 -4.04 -0.90
CA ALA A 185 4.33 -3.25 -1.97
C ALA A 185 5.76 -2.77 -1.66
N PRO A 186 6.66 -2.68 -2.66
CA PRO A 186 8.05 -2.26 -2.44
C PRO A 186 8.19 -0.88 -1.80
N LEU A 187 7.37 0.10 -2.19
CA LEU A 187 7.43 1.45 -1.62
C LEU A 187 6.94 1.50 -0.18
N GLY A 188 5.92 0.70 0.16
CA GLY A 188 5.45 0.59 1.53
C GLY A 188 6.47 -0.08 2.45
N ILE A 189 7.14 -1.13 1.98
CA ILE A 189 8.24 -1.75 2.72
C ILE A 189 9.39 -0.76 2.92
N LYS A 190 9.76 0.02 1.89
CA LYS A 190 10.77 1.07 2.02
C LYS A 190 10.37 2.13 3.06
N ALA A 191 9.08 2.51 3.08
CA ALA A 191 8.57 3.44 4.09
C ALA A 191 8.69 2.87 5.51
N ALA A 192 8.39 1.57 5.71
CA ALA A 192 8.57 0.91 7.01
C ALA A 192 10.05 0.87 7.43
N ILE A 193 10.96 0.52 6.51
CA ILE A 193 12.42 0.53 6.74
C ILE A 193 12.88 1.95 7.11
N ASN A 194 12.46 2.97 6.36
CA ASN A 194 12.81 4.36 6.61
C ASN A 194 12.26 4.86 7.96
N ALA A 195 11.13 4.31 8.41
CA ALA A 195 10.57 4.56 9.73
C ALA A 195 11.25 3.76 10.86
N GLY A 196 12.22 2.88 10.56
CA GLY A 196 12.87 2.01 11.53
C GLY A 196 12.00 0.86 12.06
N ILE A 197 10.93 0.51 11.33
CA ILE A 197 9.96 -0.50 11.76
C ILE A 197 10.18 -1.80 10.98
N GLN A 198 10.18 -2.92 11.67
CA GLN A 198 10.21 -4.23 11.05
C GLN A 198 8.95 -4.47 10.21
N CYS A 199 9.11 -5.09 9.04
CA CYS A 199 8.03 -5.30 8.10
C CYS A 199 7.86 -6.77 7.73
N ILE A 200 6.61 -7.24 7.70
CA ILE A 200 6.18 -8.50 7.08
C ILE A 200 5.68 -8.17 5.67
N LEU A 201 6.21 -8.88 4.69
CA LEU A 201 5.71 -8.84 3.32
C LEU A 201 4.65 -9.95 3.13
N THR A 202 3.46 -9.58 2.63
CA THR A 202 2.44 -10.51 2.14
C THR A 202 2.34 -10.41 0.63
N LEU A 203 2.62 -11.50 -0.09
CA LEU A 203 2.62 -11.49 -1.55
C LEU A 203 1.21 -11.45 -2.13
N ASN A 204 0.25 -12.14 -1.50
CA ASN A 204 -1.11 -12.26 -2.01
C ASN A 204 -1.11 -12.62 -3.53
N ASN A 205 -1.90 -11.92 -4.34
CA ASN A 205 -1.97 -12.12 -5.80
C ASN A 205 -1.22 -11.01 -6.56
N THR A 206 -0.13 -10.50 -5.99
CA THR A 206 0.68 -9.47 -6.67
C THR A 206 1.26 -10.03 -7.99
N PRO A 207 1.37 -9.22 -9.05
CA PRO A 207 2.10 -9.57 -10.27
C PRO A 207 3.61 -9.36 -10.13
N LEU A 208 4.10 -8.93 -8.95
CA LEU A 208 5.52 -8.72 -8.68
C LEU A 208 6.20 -10.05 -8.35
N GLU A 209 7.48 -10.13 -8.65
CA GLU A 209 8.33 -11.27 -8.36
C GLU A 209 9.12 -11.03 -7.07
N LEU A 210 9.65 -12.10 -6.46
CA LEU A 210 10.48 -11.98 -5.26
C LEU A 210 11.70 -11.10 -5.46
N SER A 211 12.24 -11.04 -6.68
CA SER A 211 13.34 -10.16 -7.06
C SER A 211 13.02 -8.66 -6.91
N ASP A 212 11.73 -8.27 -6.96
CA ASP A 212 11.30 -6.88 -6.74
C ASP A 212 11.39 -6.45 -5.28
N PHE A 213 11.53 -7.42 -4.38
CA PHE A 213 11.64 -7.24 -2.93
C PHE A 213 13.03 -7.59 -2.40
N GLU A 214 13.98 -7.91 -3.28
CA GLU A 214 15.31 -8.34 -2.89
C GLU A 214 16.00 -7.29 -2.01
N GLY A 215 16.53 -7.75 -0.87
CA GLY A 215 17.20 -6.90 0.12
C GLY A 215 16.28 -6.02 0.97
N LEU A 216 14.96 -6.02 0.72
CA LEU A 216 14.02 -5.18 1.47
C LEU A 216 13.52 -5.88 2.76
N VAL A 217 13.27 -7.18 2.71
CA VAL A 217 12.68 -7.93 3.82
C VAL A 217 13.45 -9.23 4.04
N PRO A 218 13.77 -9.62 5.30
CA PRO A 218 14.30 -10.93 5.61
C PRO A 218 13.38 -12.05 5.09
N GLN A 219 13.97 -13.14 4.58
CA GLN A 219 13.21 -14.22 3.94
C GLN A 219 12.16 -14.87 4.86
N ASP A 220 12.40 -14.93 6.16
CA ASP A 220 11.48 -15.46 7.16
C ASP A 220 10.30 -14.53 7.49
N LEU A 221 10.31 -13.30 6.96
CA LEU A 221 9.21 -12.34 7.02
C LEU A 221 8.49 -12.16 5.68
N ILE A 222 8.82 -12.95 4.66
CA ILE A 222 8.10 -13.00 3.39
C ILE A 222 7.06 -14.12 3.46
N LEU A 223 5.80 -13.74 3.47
CA LEU A 223 4.69 -14.67 3.63
C LEU A 223 3.85 -14.72 2.34
N PRO A 224 3.36 -15.90 1.94
CA PRO A 224 2.68 -16.06 0.65
C PRO A 224 1.35 -15.28 0.58
N ASN A 225 0.70 -15.05 1.71
CA ASN A 225 -0.60 -14.38 1.75
C ASN A 225 -0.94 -13.87 3.15
N THR A 226 -2.02 -13.07 3.23
CA THR A 226 -2.55 -12.52 4.48
C THR A 226 -2.92 -13.60 5.51
N SER A 227 -3.47 -14.74 5.08
CA SER A 227 -3.79 -15.85 5.99
C SER A 227 -2.55 -16.41 6.69
N SER A 228 -1.42 -16.48 5.98
CA SER A 228 -0.13 -16.90 6.56
C SER A 228 0.39 -15.86 7.56
N ALA A 229 0.16 -14.55 7.29
CA ALA A 229 0.51 -13.49 8.23
C ALA A 229 -0.30 -13.57 9.53
N ILE A 230 -1.59 -13.97 9.45
CA ILE A 230 -2.41 -14.23 10.64
C ILE A 230 -1.77 -15.30 11.53
N SER A 231 -1.47 -16.45 10.93
CA SER A 231 -0.91 -17.58 11.67
C SER A 231 0.41 -17.21 12.33
N PHE A 232 1.26 -16.52 11.55
CA PHE A 232 2.56 -16.04 12.02
C PHE A 232 2.43 -15.04 13.18
N LEU A 233 1.58 -14.04 13.07
CA LEU A 233 1.37 -13.03 14.11
C LEU A 233 0.71 -13.62 15.36
N LYS A 234 -0.32 -14.47 15.21
CA LYS A 234 -0.97 -15.14 16.36
C LYS A 234 0.02 -15.98 17.16
N GLU A 235 0.81 -16.80 16.50
CA GLU A 235 1.81 -17.62 17.18
C GLU A 235 2.80 -16.78 17.99
N HIS A 236 3.17 -15.60 17.48
CA HIS A 236 4.09 -14.70 18.16
C HIS A 236 3.42 -13.85 19.25
N CYS A 237 2.14 -13.47 19.07
CA CYS A 237 1.34 -12.79 20.08
C CYS A 237 1.14 -13.68 21.31
N GLU A 238 0.73 -14.94 21.10
CA GLU A 238 0.51 -15.91 22.20
C GLU A 238 1.80 -16.20 22.99
N LYS A 239 2.93 -16.35 22.29
CA LYS A 239 4.23 -16.63 22.92
C LYS A 239 4.80 -15.44 23.71
N ASN A 240 4.40 -14.22 23.40
CA ASN A 240 5.01 -13.00 23.97
C ASN A 240 4.02 -12.15 24.80
N ASN A 241 2.78 -12.58 25.00
CA ASN A 241 1.73 -11.88 25.75
C ASN A 241 1.48 -10.43 25.28
N TRP A 242 1.34 -10.18 23.94
CA TRP A 242 1.03 -8.87 23.35
C TRP A 242 -0.23 -8.87 22.48
#